data_dad9860eb86e8eb5651417a541bb8889
#
_entry.id   dad9860eb86e8eb5651417a541bb8889
#
_cell.length_a   1.000
_cell.length_b   1.000
_cell.length_c   1.000
_cell.angle_alpha   90.00
_cell.angle_beta   90.00
_cell.angle_gamma   90.00
#
_symmetry.space_group_name_H-M   'P 1'
#
loop_
_entity.id
_entity.type
_entity.pdbx_description
1 polymer ?
#
loop_
_entity_poly.entity_id
_entity_poly.type
_entity_poly.pdbx_seq_one_letter_code
_entity_poly.pdbx_strand_id
1 'polypeptide(L)'
;MQIGVYGSGYLGTVVSACLADFGSPVICCHEDSSHMVAMAQGKVPFHEKNLADMIRRNVRSGRLSYSTDVDAFAKKAQVIFLAEDSGQHLASLCRRIASASSKPPILIVLTPGAVGTGASLEATLKENGLKATLVTQPMFFTAGCAVEDFNWPDRIVLGTASSEAVLALKQVYNPLVMRGVPVIVTNHETAELLRVATTAFLATKISFINEIANLCESVNADAVNLSLALGLDKKIAPRCLQPGAGMGGLFAESDMDSLAKLAGENGITMKVLGAARAVNHDLTSRVIEKISAAMQSIEGKHVGILGLAFKPNTNDIEGSSAVRLVETLVAQGARVRAYDPVAIPNAKIKLNGQVQYCDSAYAAAEGMDALVVGTGWPEFRALDFDRIKHLLKRPVIVDTKNLLDAGRLRAMGFEYVGVGRREAVQLARAANVQ
;
A
#
# COMPACT_ATOMS: atom_id res chain seq x y z
N MET A 1 -28.09 16.06 -2.80
CA MET A 1 -27.17 16.06 -3.97
C MET A 1 -26.85 14.61 -4.30
N GLN A 2 -27.05 14.19 -5.53
CA GLN A 2 -26.71 12.83 -5.97
C GLN A 2 -25.23 12.76 -6.33
N ILE A 3 -24.50 11.86 -5.71
CA ILE A 3 -23.08 11.65 -5.97
C ILE A 3 -22.92 10.48 -6.93
N GLY A 4 -22.03 10.62 -7.92
CA GLY A 4 -21.57 9.58 -8.79
C GLY A 4 -20.15 9.15 -8.47
N VAL A 5 -19.84 7.85 -8.58
CA VAL A 5 -18.48 7.34 -8.60
C VAL A 5 -18.34 6.45 -9.82
N TYR A 6 -17.46 6.81 -10.74
CA TYR A 6 -17.13 5.97 -11.88
C TYR A 6 -15.83 5.24 -11.62
N GLY A 7 -15.88 3.91 -11.77
CA GLY A 7 -14.78 3.01 -11.51
C GLY A 7 -15.12 1.98 -10.45
N SER A 8 -14.77 0.73 -10.73
CA SER A 8 -15.05 -0.44 -9.87
C SER A 8 -13.80 -1.07 -9.27
N GLY A 9 -12.64 -0.49 -9.54
CA GLY A 9 -11.37 -0.88 -8.93
C GLY A 9 -11.32 -0.56 -7.43
N TYR A 10 -10.16 -0.76 -6.83
CA TYR A 10 -9.94 -0.56 -5.40
C TYR A 10 -10.41 0.82 -4.92
N LEU A 11 -9.95 1.88 -5.60
CA LEU A 11 -10.23 3.27 -5.22
C LEU A 11 -11.72 3.61 -5.32
N GLY A 12 -12.37 3.30 -6.46
CA GLY A 12 -13.78 3.61 -6.69
C GLY A 12 -14.70 2.87 -5.73
N THR A 13 -14.35 1.62 -5.40
CA THR A 13 -15.10 0.81 -4.44
C THR A 13 -15.03 1.40 -3.02
N VAL A 14 -13.84 1.78 -2.55
CA VAL A 14 -13.67 2.39 -1.22
C VAL A 14 -14.39 3.74 -1.16
N VAL A 15 -14.17 4.61 -2.14
CA VAL A 15 -14.77 5.96 -2.17
C VAL A 15 -16.30 5.88 -2.21
N SER A 16 -16.88 5.03 -3.08
CA SER A 16 -18.34 4.89 -3.16
C SER A 16 -18.96 4.37 -1.87
N ALA A 17 -18.35 3.40 -1.23
CA ALA A 17 -18.82 2.83 0.04
C ALA A 17 -18.73 3.85 1.18
N CYS A 18 -17.61 4.56 1.31
CA CYS A 18 -17.40 5.54 2.38
C CYS A 18 -18.30 6.78 2.22
N LEU A 19 -18.48 7.30 0.99
CA LEU A 19 -19.40 8.41 0.74
C LEU A 19 -20.87 8.04 1.05
N ALA A 20 -21.26 6.80 0.72
CA ALA A 20 -22.58 6.30 1.08
C ALA A 20 -22.72 6.13 2.60
N ASP A 21 -21.66 5.76 3.29
CA ASP A 21 -21.64 5.63 4.76
C ASP A 21 -21.71 6.97 5.47
N PHE A 22 -21.25 8.06 4.84
CA PHE A 22 -21.49 9.44 5.28
C PHE A 22 -22.95 9.89 5.14
N GLY A 23 -23.84 9.03 4.59
CA GLY A 23 -25.25 9.32 4.42
C GLY A 23 -25.64 9.91 3.06
N SER A 24 -24.70 10.08 2.15
CA SER A 24 -24.99 10.59 0.80
C SER A 24 -25.59 9.50 -0.09
N PRO A 25 -26.55 9.83 -0.98
CA PRO A 25 -26.98 8.92 -2.03
C PRO A 25 -25.89 8.81 -3.12
N VAL A 26 -25.36 7.61 -3.31
CA VAL A 26 -24.24 7.33 -4.23
C VAL A 26 -24.66 6.32 -5.31
N ILE A 27 -24.30 6.61 -6.56
CA ILE A 27 -24.36 5.65 -7.67
C ILE A 27 -22.91 5.32 -8.03
N CYS A 28 -22.52 4.05 -7.92
CA CYS A 28 -21.27 3.53 -8.46
C CYS A 28 -21.53 2.99 -9.86
N CYS A 29 -20.76 3.40 -10.85
CA CYS A 29 -20.95 3.04 -12.25
C CYS A 29 -19.68 2.45 -12.86
N HIS A 30 -19.86 1.34 -13.61
CA HIS A 30 -18.81 0.77 -14.45
C HIS A 30 -19.45 -0.14 -15.50
N GLU A 31 -18.87 -0.27 -16.68
CA GLU A 31 -19.46 -0.99 -17.81
C GLU A 31 -19.48 -2.53 -17.64
N ASP A 32 -18.65 -3.10 -16.78
CA ASP A 32 -18.65 -4.53 -16.44
C ASP A 32 -19.84 -4.91 -15.55
N SER A 33 -20.86 -5.50 -16.14
CA SER A 33 -22.08 -5.89 -15.44
C SER A 33 -21.86 -6.99 -14.41
N SER A 34 -20.99 -7.95 -14.69
CA SER A 34 -20.71 -9.07 -13.79
C SER A 34 -20.02 -8.59 -12.52
N HIS A 35 -19.09 -7.66 -12.68
CA HIS A 35 -18.40 -7.00 -11.58
C HIS A 35 -19.37 -6.15 -10.73
N MET A 36 -20.24 -5.35 -11.37
CA MET A 36 -21.22 -4.54 -10.66
C MET A 36 -22.21 -5.38 -9.82
N VAL A 37 -22.66 -6.52 -10.34
CA VAL A 37 -23.52 -7.44 -9.59
C VAL A 37 -22.78 -8.03 -8.38
N ALA A 38 -21.54 -8.45 -8.54
CA ALA A 38 -20.73 -8.97 -7.45
C ALA A 38 -20.52 -7.91 -6.36
N MET A 39 -20.19 -6.68 -6.74
CA MET A 39 -20.00 -5.55 -5.84
C MET A 39 -21.27 -5.23 -5.05
N ALA A 40 -22.45 -5.25 -5.70
CA ALA A 40 -23.74 -5.04 -5.02
C ALA A 40 -24.02 -6.09 -3.92
N GLN A 41 -23.42 -7.27 -4.04
CA GLN A 41 -23.49 -8.35 -3.02
C GLN A 41 -22.40 -8.22 -1.94
N GLY A 42 -21.52 -7.21 -2.04
CA GLY A 42 -20.37 -7.05 -1.15
C GLY A 42 -19.23 -8.04 -1.42
N LYS A 43 -19.20 -8.62 -2.63
CA LYS A 43 -18.09 -9.48 -3.09
C LYS A 43 -17.05 -8.60 -3.76
N VAL A 44 -16.02 -8.22 -3.00
CA VAL A 44 -14.90 -7.41 -3.50
C VAL A 44 -13.68 -8.30 -3.79
N PRO A 45 -12.91 -8.06 -4.87
CA PRO A 45 -11.79 -8.93 -5.27
C PRO A 45 -10.51 -8.68 -4.46
N PHE A 46 -10.54 -7.79 -3.50
CA PHE A 46 -9.40 -7.43 -2.65
C PHE A 46 -9.80 -7.44 -1.17
N HIS A 47 -8.80 -7.61 -0.30
CA HIS A 47 -9.00 -7.60 1.14
C HIS A 47 -8.88 -6.16 1.68
N GLU A 48 -9.98 -5.65 2.22
CA GLU A 48 -10.05 -4.36 2.91
C GLU A 48 -10.99 -4.50 4.11
N LYS A 49 -10.48 -4.21 5.30
CA LYS A 49 -11.22 -4.41 6.55
C LYS A 49 -12.54 -3.63 6.56
N ASN A 50 -13.63 -4.28 6.92
CA ASN A 50 -14.99 -3.72 7.05
C ASN A 50 -15.65 -3.27 5.74
N LEU A 51 -14.97 -3.26 4.59
CA LEU A 51 -15.50 -2.73 3.34
C LEU A 51 -16.71 -3.52 2.82
N ALA A 52 -16.63 -4.84 2.81
CA ALA A 52 -17.72 -5.71 2.33
C ALA A 52 -19.01 -5.51 3.15
N ASP A 53 -18.91 -5.39 4.48
CA ASP A 53 -20.05 -5.14 5.37
C ASP A 53 -20.61 -3.73 5.16
N MET A 54 -19.75 -2.75 4.96
CA MET A 54 -20.13 -1.36 4.65
C MET A 54 -20.92 -1.29 3.35
N ILE A 55 -20.47 -1.96 2.29
CA ILE A 55 -21.18 -2.06 1.01
C ILE A 55 -22.56 -2.66 1.23
N ARG A 56 -22.65 -3.87 1.83
CA ARG A 56 -23.92 -4.57 2.06
C ARG A 56 -24.92 -3.70 2.85
N ARG A 57 -24.46 -3.02 3.90
CA ARG A 57 -25.29 -2.12 4.71
C ARG A 57 -25.82 -0.95 3.90
N ASN A 58 -24.99 -0.30 3.10
CA ASN A 58 -25.37 0.86 2.32
C ASN A 58 -26.24 0.52 1.10
N VAL A 59 -26.04 -0.64 0.49
CA VAL A 59 -26.95 -1.17 -0.56
C VAL A 59 -28.33 -1.46 0.02
N ARG A 60 -28.43 -2.16 1.15
CA ARG A 60 -29.71 -2.45 1.82
C ARG A 60 -30.49 -1.20 2.24
N SER A 61 -29.79 -0.15 2.63
CA SER A 61 -30.41 1.14 3.02
C SER A 61 -30.72 2.05 1.83
N GLY A 62 -30.43 1.61 0.59
CA GLY A 62 -30.65 2.41 -0.62
C GLY A 62 -29.72 3.60 -0.81
N ARG A 63 -28.69 3.75 0.05
CA ARG A 63 -27.70 4.84 -0.10
C ARG A 63 -26.64 4.55 -1.15
N LEU A 64 -26.32 3.29 -1.41
CA LEU A 64 -25.39 2.87 -2.46
C LEU A 64 -26.13 2.04 -3.50
N SER A 65 -26.03 2.42 -4.75
CA SER A 65 -26.56 1.68 -5.90
C SER A 65 -25.50 1.52 -6.97
N TYR A 66 -25.70 0.53 -7.84
CA TYR A 66 -24.76 0.19 -8.91
C TYR A 66 -25.45 0.33 -10.27
N SER A 67 -24.72 0.80 -11.27
CA SER A 67 -25.21 0.99 -12.64
C SER A 67 -24.15 0.58 -13.65
N THR A 68 -24.60 0.09 -14.81
CA THR A 68 -23.74 -0.15 -15.98
C THR A 68 -24.01 0.85 -17.11
N ASP A 69 -25.04 1.67 -16.96
CA ASP A 69 -25.41 2.70 -17.93
C ASP A 69 -24.77 4.04 -17.55
N VAL A 70 -23.69 4.38 -18.26
CA VAL A 70 -22.89 5.59 -18.02
C VAL A 70 -23.71 6.85 -18.33
N ASP A 71 -24.58 6.83 -19.33
CA ASP A 71 -25.34 8.00 -19.75
C ASP A 71 -26.51 8.28 -18.78
N ALA A 72 -27.18 7.25 -18.29
CA ALA A 72 -28.17 7.38 -17.23
C ALA A 72 -27.54 7.82 -15.89
N PHE A 73 -26.34 7.33 -15.59
CA PHE A 73 -25.54 7.73 -14.45
C PHE A 73 -25.17 9.22 -14.53
N ALA A 74 -24.64 9.69 -15.67
CA ALA A 74 -24.25 11.08 -15.90
C ALA A 74 -25.43 12.05 -15.80
N LYS A 75 -26.63 11.65 -16.26
CA LYS A 75 -27.85 12.47 -16.14
C LYS A 75 -28.30 12.70 -14.70
N LYS A 76 -28.02 11.75 -13.80
CA LYS A 76 -28.47 11.80 -12.39
C LYS A 76 -27.46 12.44 -11.45
N ALA A 77 -26.17 12.19 -11.66
CA ALA A 77 -25.11 12.64 -10.76
C ALA A 77 -24.66 14.07 -11.08
N GLN A 78 -24.45 14.88 -10.04
CA GLN A 78 -23.97 16.26 -10.17
C GLN A 78 -22.50 16.41 -9.79
N VAL A 79 -22.04 15.62 -8.83
CA VAL A 79 -20.65 15.53 -8.37
C VAL A 79 -20.18 14.12 -8.66
N ILE A 80 -19.22 13.98 -9.55
CA ILE A 80 -18.81 12.69 -10.10
C ILE A 80 -17.33 12.46 -9.84
N PHE A 81 -17.05 11.46 -9.02
CA PHE A 81 -15.69 10.99 -8.74
C PHE A 81 -15.26 9.99 -9.81
N LEU A 82 -14.13 10.24 -10.45
CA LEU A 82 -13.54 9.42 -11.49
C LEU A 82 -12.38 8.64 -10.88
N ALA A 83 -12.61 7.37 -10.64
CA ALA A 83 -11.66 6.42 -10.02
C ALA A 83 -11.21 5.38 -11.05
N GLU A 84 -10.81 5.84 -12.23
CA GLU A 84 -10.31 4.99 -13.31
C GLU A 84 -8.84 4.67 -13.06
N ASP A 85 -8.48 3.39 -13.08
CA ASP A 85 -7.12 2.93 -12.79
C ASP A 85 -6.15 3.15 -13.97
N SER A 86 -6.69 3.30 -15.21
CA SER A 86 -5.90 3.61 -16.41
C SER A 86 -6.24 5.00 -16.95
N GLY A 87 -5.27 5.91 -16.96
CA GLY A 87 -5.45 7.25 -17.51
C GLY A 87 -5.74 7.33 -19.00
N GLN A 88 -5.62 6.21 -19.76
CA GLN A 88 -5.75 6.18 -21.22
C GLN A 88 -7.15 6.56 -21.74
N HIS A 89 -8.21 6.30 -20.98
CA HIS A 89 -9.59 6.58 -21.37
C HIS A 89 -10.22 7.77 -20.64
N LEU A 90 -9.50 8.39 -19.72
CA LEU A 90 -10.05 9.43 -18.84
C LEU A 90 -10.62 10.63 -19.63
N ALA A 91 -9.94 11.10 -20.68
CA ALA A 91 -10.41 12.22 -21.50
C ALA A 91 -11.69 11.90 -22.27
N SER A 92 -11.82 10.69 -22.82
CA SER A 92 -13.03 10.23 -23.51
C SER A 92 -14.19 10.08 -22.55
N LEU A 93 -13.94 9.55 -21.35
CA LEU A 93 -14.91 9.41 -20.28
C LEU A 93 -15.41 10.76 -19.77
N CYS A 94 -14.52 11.73 -19.53
CA CYS A 94 -14.88 13.10 -19.14
C CYS A 94 -15.79 13.74 -20.19
N ARG A 95 -15.46 13.63 -21.49
CA ARG A 95 -16.29 14.15 -22.59
C ARG A 95 -17.65 13.47 -22.62
N ARG A 96 -17.72 12.13 -22.53
CA ARG A 96 -18.99 11.37 -22.51
C ARG A 96 -19.88 11.80 -21.37
N ILE A 97 -19.34 11.85 -20.16
CA ILE A 97 -20.10 12.25 -18.97
C ILE A 97 -20.59 13.69 -19.10
N ALA A 98 -19.70 14.62 -19.48
CA ALA A 98 -20.07 16.02 -19.62
C ALA A 98 -21.15 16.25 -20.70
N SER A 99 -21.10 15.48 -21.82
CA SER A 99 -22.11 15.55 -22.90
C SER A 99 -23.46 14.95 -22.48
N ALA A 100 -23.46 13.88 -21.70
CA ALA A 100 -24.67 13.20 -21.25
C ALA A 100 -25.35 13.88 -20.04
N SER A 101 -24.64 14.73 -19.32
CA SER A 101 -25.11 15.35 -18.08
C SER A 101 -26.21 16.38 -18.35
N SER A 102 -27.29 16.36 -17.53
CA SER A 102 -28.40 17.31 -17.64
C SER A 102 -28.04 18.75 -17.21
N LYS A 103 -26.99 18.88 -16.36
CA LYS A 103 -26.42 20.14 -15.89
C LYS A 103 -24.90 20.01 -15.89
N PRO A 104 -24.15 21.11 -15.99
CA PRO A 104 -22.67 21.04 -15.90
C PRO A 104 -22.24 20.27 -14.65
N PRO A 105 -21.57 19.10 -14.80
CA PRO A 105 -21.14 18.30 -13.66
C PRO A 105 -19.84 18.86 -13.07
N ILE A 106 -19.60 18.54 -11.79
CA ILE A 106 -18.28 18.65 -11.16
C ILE A 106 -17.62 17.28 -11.28
N LEU A 107 -16.53 17.19 -12.05
CA LEU A 107 -15.77 15.97 -12.28
C LEU A 107 -14.53 15.97 -11.39
N ILE A 108 -14.42 14.98 -10.51
CA ILE A 108 -13.31 14.86 -9.57
C ILE A 108 -12.42 13.70 -10.01
N VAL A 109 -11.19 13.99 -10.45
CA VAL A 109 -10.19 13.00 -10.84
C VAL A 109 -9.43 12.55 -9.60
N LEU A 110 -9.60 11.28 -9.22
CA LEU A 110 -8.98 10.67 -8.03
C LEU A 110 -7.63 10.01 -8.31
N THR A 111 -7.44 9.52 -9.53
CA THR A 111 -6.20 8.90 -10.03
C THR A 111 -5.59 9.81 -11.07
N PRO A 112 -4.94 10.88 -10.68
CA PRO A 112 -4.22 11.70 -11.65
C PRO A 112 -3.12 10.83 -12.27
N GLY A 113 -3.03 10.87 -13.60
CA GLY A 113 -1.91 10.33 -14.35
C GLY A 113 -0.61 11.11 -14.10
N ALA A 114 0.09 11.46 -15.18
CA ALA A 114 1.23 12.38 -15.08
C ALA A 114 0.78 13.78 -14.61
N VAL A 115 1.69 14.52 -14.01
CA VAL A 115 1.46 15.95 -13.66
C VAL A 115 1.11 16.73 -14.93
N GLY A 116 0.06 17.56 -14.85
CA GLY A 116 -0.56 18.27 -15.98
C GLY A 116 -1.80 17.58 -16.58
N THR A 117 -2.15 16.39 -16.10
CA THR A 117 -3.35 15.66 -16.56
C THR A 117 -4.63 16.49 -16.33
N GLY A 118 -4.82 17.08 -15.16
CA GLY A 118 -6.00 17.88 -14.84
C GLY A 118 -6.14 19.10 -15.75
N ALA A 119 -5.08 19.86 -15.95
CA ALA A 119 -5.09 21.02 -16.85
C ALA A 119 -5.37 20.60 -18.31
N SER A 120 -4.80 19.49 -18.77
CA SER A 120 -5.06 18.95 -20.12
C SER A 120 -6.51 18.51 -20.30
N LEU A 121 -7.10 17.88 -19.30
CA LEU A 121 -8.53 17.49 -19.31
C LEU A 121 -9.45 18.72 -19.32
N GLU A 122 -9.14 19.74 -18.53
CA GLU A 122 -9.90 20.99 -18.51
C GLU A 122 -9.85 21.70 -19.88
N ALA A 123 -8.66 21.79 -20.50
CA ALA A 123 -8.50 22.29 -21.86
C ALA A 123 -9.30 21.48 -22.87
N THR A 124 -9.23 20.15 -22.82
CA THR A 124 -9.98 19.25 -23.71
C THR A 124 -11.50 19.45 -23.59
N LEU A 125 -12.04 19.61 -22.41
CA LEU A 125 -13.46 19.88 -22.20
C LEU A 125 -13.87 21.23 -22.82
N LYS A 126 -13.06 22.27 -22.60
CA LYS A 126 -13.27 23.61 -23.13
C LYS A 126 -13.24 23.64 -24.66
N GLU A 127 -12.26 23.01 -25.29
CA GLU A 127 -12.09 22.91 -26.73
C GLU A 127 -13.27 22.20 -27.41
N ASN A 128 -13.89 21.24 -26.72
CA ASN A 128 -15.09 20.56 -27.21
C ASN A 128 -16.41 21.28 -26.85
N GLY A 129 -16.35 22.49 -26.30
CA GLY A 129 -17.52 23.28 -25.91
C GLY A 129 -18.34 22.68 -24.76
N LEU A 130 -17.76 21.75 -24.00
CA LEU A 130 -18.42 21.05 -22.91
C LEU A 130 -18.30 21.85 -21.61
N LYS A 131 -19.43 22.04 -20.95
CA LYS A 131 -19.50 22.72 -19.65
C LYS A 131 -19.38 21.70 -18.53
N ALA A 132 -18.22 21.61 -17.92
CA ALA A 132 -17.96 20.85 -16.70
C ALA A 132 -16.88 21.57 -15.88
N THR A 133 -16.92 21.38 -14.57
CA THR A 133 -15.85 21.86 -13.68
C THR A 133 -14.96 20.68 -13.31
N LEU A 134 -13.65 20.79 -13.54
CA LEU A 134 -12.72 19.75 -13.18
C LEU A 134 -12.06 20.04 -11.82
N VAL A 135 -11.88 19.00 -11.03
CA VAL A 135 -11.13 19.02 -9.77
C VAL A 135 -10.18 17.84 -9.76
N THR A 136 -8.92 18.07 -9.50
CA THR A 136 -7.95 17.03 -9.19
C THR A 136 -7.93 16.79 -7.68
N GLN A 137 -8.26 15.59 -7.25
CA GLN A 137 -8.22 15.22 -5.84
C GLN A 137 -7.38 13.97 -5.63
N PRO A 138 -6.09 14.09 -5.31
CA PRO A 138 -5.26 12.94 -5.03
C PRO A 138 -5.74 12.25 -3.75
N MET A 139 -5.84 10.91 -3.80
CA MET A 139 -6.11 10.10 -2.63
C MET A 139 -4.80 9.55 -2.05
N PHE A 140 -4.71 9.54 -0.72
CA PHE A 140 -3.53 9.09 0.03
C PHE A 140 -3.82 7.77 0.73
N PHE A 141 -4.39 6.83 0.00
CA PHE A 141 -4.78 5.54 0.55
C PHE A 141 -3.61 4.57 0.67
N THR A 142 -3.69 3.78 1.72
CA THR A 142 -2.80 2.65 1.92
C THR A 142 -3.62 1.36 1.83
N ALA A 143 -3.30 0.45 0.92
CA ALA A 143 -4.04 -0.80 0.74
C ALA A 143 -4.25 -1.51 2.09
N GLY A 144 -5.46 -2.02 2.35
CA GLY A 144 -5.85 -2.64 3.62
C GLY A 144 -6.15 -1.68 4.78
N CYS A 145 -6.03 -0.34 4.55
CA CYS A 145 -6.40 0.71 5.49
C CYS A 145 -7.17 1.85 4.81
N ALA A 146 -7.57 1.69 3.54
CA ALA A 146 -8.16 2.76 2.75
C ALA A 146 -9.50 3.26 3.31
N VAL A 147 -10.29 2.39 3.93
CA VAL A 147 -11.52 2.78 4.64
C VAL A 147 -11.19 3.67 5.83
N GLU A 148 -10.13 3.36 6.58
CA GLU A 148 -9.65 4.18 7.69
C GLU A 148 -9.07 5.50 7.19
N ASP A 149 -8.20 5.45 6.18
CA ASP A 149 -7.58 6.63 5.57
C ASP A 149 -8.64 7.60 4.99
N PHE A 150 -9.74 7.07 4.42
CA PHE A 150 -10.86 7.91 3.95
C PHE A 150 -11.62 8.54 5.11
N ASN A 151 -11.89 7.80 6.18
CA ASN A 151 -12.67 8.27 7.32
C ASN A 151 -11.89 9.20 8.26
N TRP A 152 -10.56 9.08 8.28
CA TRP A 152 -9.66 9.84 9.15
C TRP A 152 -8.46 10.40 8.36
N PRO A 153 -8.70 11.18 7.29
CA PRO A 153 -7.61 11.72 6.49
C PRO A 153 -6.90 12.85 7.25
N ASP A 154 -5.59 12.93 7.08
CA ASP A 154 -4.79 14.05 7.62
C ASP A 154 -5.17 15.39 6.93
N ARG A 155 -5.62 15.34 5.68
CA ARG A 155 -6.01 16.48 4.84
C ARG A 155 -6.85 16.07 3.63
N ILE A 156 -7.61 17.01 3.08
CA ILE A 156 -8.25 16.93 1.76
C ILE A 156 -7.57 17.94 0.86
N VAL A 157 -7.14 17.53 -0.34
CA VAL A 157 -6.47 18.39 -1.31
C VAL A 157 -7.32 18.51 -2.57
N LEU A 158 -7.61 19.73 -3.00
CA LEU A 158 -8.45 20.04 -4.15
C LEU A 158 -7.69 20.92 -5.13
N GLY A 159 -7.30 20.38 -6.28
CA GLY A 159 -6.69 21.10 -7.39
C GLY A 159 -7.76 21.67 -8.30
N THR A 160 -8.15 22.92 -8.12
CA THR A 160 -9.16 23.63 -8.95
C THR A 160 -9.14 25.12 -8.68
N ALA A 161 -9.55 25.91 -9.67
CA ALA A 161 -9.82 27.35 -9.51
C ALA A 161 -11.27 27.66 -9.16
N SER A 162 -12.18 26.67 -9.18
CA SER A 162 -13.63 26.87 -8.98
C SER A 162 -13.99 26.90 -7.50
N SER A 163 -14.37 28.07 -7.01
CA SER A 163 -14.93 28.23 -5.65
C SER A 163 -16.25 27.48 -5.46
N GLU A 164 -17.05 27.33 -6.52
CA GLU A 164 -18.31 26.57 -6.49
C GLU A 164 -18.03 25.08 -6.25
N ALA A 165 -17.05 24.51 -6.96
CA ALA A 165 -16.64 23.11 -6.77
C ALA A 165 -16.08 22.88 -5.36
N VAL A 166 -15.28 23.81 -4.83
CA VAL A 166 -14.78 23.74 -3.45
C VAL A 166 -15.92 23.70 -2.44
N LEU A 167 -16.93 24.56 -2.60
CA LEU A 167 -18.10 24.59 -1.70
C LEU A 167 -18.91 23.29 -1.80
N ALA A 168 -19.16 22.78 -3.01
CA ALA A 168 -19.84 21.51 -3.21
C ALA A 168 -19.10 20.34 -2.56
N LEU A 169 -17.76 20.27 -2.71
CA LEU A 169 -16.95 19.22 -2.11
C LEU A 169 -16.86 19.35 -0.58
N LYS A 170 -16.83 20.55 -0.03
CA LYS A 170 -16.97 20.75 1.42
C LYS A 170 -18.30 20.21 1.96
N GLN A 171 -19.38 20.29 1.19
CA GLN A 171 -20.67 19.66 1.57
C GLN A 171 -20.61 18.14 1.49
N VAL A 172 -19.98 17.57 0.44
CA VAL A 172 -19.76 16.12 0.33
C VAL A 172 -18.95 15.59 1.51
N TYR A 173 -17.88 16.30 1.88
CA TYR A 173 -16.98 15.94 2.98
C TYR A 173 -17.38 16.59 4.32
N ASN A 174 -18.64 17.03 4.47
CA ASN A 174 -19.06 17.72 5.69
C ASN A 174 -18.72 16.97 6.99
N PRO A 175 -18.87 15.62 7.11
CA PRO A 175 -18.48 14.92 8.32
C PRO A 175 -16.98 15.04 8.66
N LEU A 176 -16.12 15.21 7.66
CA LEU A 176 -14.67 15.41 7.83
C LEU A 176 -14.36 16.87 8.18
N VAL A 177 -14.99 17.80 7.46
CA VAL A 177 -14.82 19.26 7.69
C VAL A 177 -15.25 19.64 9.11
N MET A 178 -16.38 19.12 9.58
CA MET A 178 -16.85 19.35 10.95
C MET A 178 -15.94 18.79 12.04
N ARG A 179 -15.11 17.78 11.71
CA ARG A 179 -14.07 17.26 12.59
C ARG A 179 -12.74 18.05 12.52
N GLY A 180 -12.70 19.12 11.73
CA GLY A 180 -11.52 19.98 11.60
C GLY A 180 -10.48 19.48 10.60
N VAL A 181 -10.80 18.51 9.73
CA VAL A 181 -9.88 18.09 8.67
C VAL A 181 -9.60 19.26 7.72
N PRO A 182 -8.34 19.67 7.54
CA PRO A 182 -8.00 20.80 6.69
C PRO A 182 -8.28 20.50 5.22
N VAL A 183 -8.89 21.47 4.53
CA VAL A 183 -9.11 21.44 3.08
C VAL A 183 -8.12 22.40 2.43
N ILE A 184 -7.18 21.86 1.66
CA ILE A 184 -6.16 22.60 0.93
C ILE A 184 -6.63 22.78 -0.52
N VAL A 185 -6.78 24.03 -0.95
CA VAL A 185 -7.14 24.35 -2.34
C VAL A 185 -5.89 24.84 -3.07
N THR A 186 -5.63 24.27 -4.25
CA THR A 186 -4.45 24.59 -5.05
C THR A 186 -4.77 24.42 -6.55
N ASN A 187 -3.77 24.52 -7.45
CA ASN A 187 -3.91 24.17 -8.86
C ASN A 187 -3.79 22.66 -9.10
N HIS A 188 -4.12 22.20 -10.30
CA HIS A 188 -4.09 20.79 -10.68
C HIS A 188 -2.70 20.19 -10.50
N GLU A 189 -1.67 20.85 -11.02
CA GLU A 189 -0.29 20.37 -11.04
C GLU A 189 0.26 20.18 -9.61
N THR A 190 -0.03 21.10 -8.70
CA THR A 190 0.38 20.98 -7.29
C THR A 190 -0.31 19.79 -6.62
N ALA A 191 -1.61 19.60 -6.86
CA ALA A 191 -2.34 18.45 -6.31
C ALA A 191 -1.81 17.12 -6.82
N GLU A 192 -1.49 17.03 -8.11
CA GLU A 192 -0.93 15.84 -8.75
C GLU A 192 0.49 15.55 -8.26
N LEU A 193 1.35 16.57 -8.23
CA LEU A 193 2.72 16.43 -7.77
C LEU A 193 2.79 16.03 -6.30
N LEU A 194 1.88 16.53 -5.45
CA LEU A 194 1.85 16.24 -4.03
C LEU A 194 1.71 14.73 -3.76
N ARG A 195 0.96 13.99 -4.56
CA ARG A 195 0.78 12.54 -4.40
C ARG A 195 2.11 11.81 -4.58
N VAL A 196 2.75 11.99 -5.72
CA VAL A 196 4.02 11.30 -6.02
C VAL A 196 5.17 11.79 -5.13
N ALA A 197 5.18 13.08 -4.76
CA ALA A 197 6.15 13.62 -3.81
C ALA A 197 5.99 13.04 -2.40
N THR A 198 4.74 12.79 -1.96
CA THR A 198 4.49 12.11 -0.68
C THR A 198 5.07 10.69 -0.69
N THR A 199 4.83 9.92 -1.75
CA THR A 199 5.40 8.56 -1.91
C THR A 199 6.93 8.60 -1.90
N ALA A 200 7.54 9.52 -2.64
CA ALA A 200 9.00 9.69 -2.70
C ALA A 200 9.61 10.06 -1.34
N PHE A 201 8.94 10.93 -0.58
CA PHE A 201 9.38 11.31 0.76
C PHE A 201 9.32 10.14 1.75
N LEU A 202 8.23 9.35 1.72
CA LEU A 202 8.11 8.15 2.55
C LEU A 202 9.16 7.09 2.18
N ALA A 203 9.43 6.90 0.89
CA ALA A 203 10.50 6.03 0.41
C ALA A 203 11.86 6.47 0.92
N THR A 204 12.12 7.78 0.93
CA THR A 204 13.36 8.35 1.47
C THR A 204 13.51 8.07 2.97
N LYS A 205 12.44 8.23 3.77
CA LYS A 205 12.46 7.90 5.20
C LYS A 205 12.76 6.42 5.45
N ILE A 206 12.12 5.52 4.70
CA ILE A 206 12.32 4.07 4.82
C ILE A 206 13.75 3.69 4.40
N SER A 207 14.26 4.25 3.31
CA SER A 207 15.62 3.99 2.86
C SER A 207 16.65 4.52 3.85
N PHE A 208 16.48 5.73 4.37
CA PHE A 208 17.35 6.31 5.38
C PHE A 208 17.45 5.44 6.64
N ILE A 209 16.31 5.02 7.22
CA ILE A 209 16.36 4.21 8.44
C ILE A 209 16.96 2.82 8.19
N ASN A 210 16.81 2.25 7.00
CA ASN A 210 17.45 1.00 6.65
C ASN A 210 18.97 1.14 6.45
N GLU A 211 19.43 2.27 5.90
CA GLU A 211 20.85 2.58 5.81
C GLU A 211 21.47 2.76 7.21
N ILE A 212 20.79 3.47 8.11
CA ILE A 212 21.17 3.59 9.52
C ILE A 212 21.14 2.21 10.21
N ALA A 213 20.18 1.34 9.89
CA ALA A 213 20.13 0.00 10.46
C ALA A 213 21.37 -0.83 10.12
N ASN A 214 21.90 -0.70 8.90
CA ASN A 214 23.16 -1.34 8.53
C ASN A 214 24.36 -0.81 9.36
N LEU A 215 24.40 0.49 9.60
CA LEU A 215 25.44 1.07 10.47
C LEU A 215 25.28 0.60 11.92
N CYS A 216 24.05 0.52 12.44
CA CYS A 216 23.79 0.00 13.78
C CYS A 216 24.39 -1.39 13.99
N GLU A 217 24.28 -2.29 13.01
CA GLU A 217 24.87 -3.64 13.09
C GLU A 217 26.40 -3.59 13.22
N SER A 218 27.07 -2.68 12.52
CA SER A 218 28.54 -2.56 12.56
C SER A 218 29.06 -1.97 13.86
N VAL A 219 28.31 -1.03 14.49
CA VAL A 219 28.72 -0.34 15.70
C VAL A 219 28.06 -0.88 16.96
N ASN A 220 27.36 -2.02 16.89
CA ASN A 220 26.63 -2.66 18.00
C ASN A 220 25.52 -1.77 18.62
N ALA A 221 24.85 -0.98 17.80
CA ALA A 221 23.65 -0.24 18.16
C ALA A 221 22.38 -1.04 17.83
N ASP A 222 21.23 -0.68 18.41
CA ASP A 222 19.92 -1.27 18.11
C ASP A 222 19.11 -0.29 17.26
N ALA A 223 18.88 -0.62 15.99
CA ALA A 223 18.17 0.22 15.05
C ALA A 223 16.68 0.40 15.40
N VAL A 224 16.07 -0.55 16.11
CA VAL A 224 14.67 -0.45 16.54
C VAL A 224 14.53 0.61 17.64
N ASN A 225 15.43 0.59 18.64
CA ASN A 225 15.45 1.60 19.70
C ASN A 225 15.81 2.99 19.14
N LEU A 226 16.78 3.05 18.22
CA LEU A 226 17.16 4.29 17.52
C LEU A 226 15.99 4.86 16.75
N SER A 227 15.30 4.03 15.96
CA SER A 227 14.11 4.40 15.18
C SER A 227 12.98 4.91 16.06
N LEU A 228 12.72 4.24 17.19
CA LEU A 228 11.74 4.68 18.18
C LEU A 228 12.08 6.06 18.72
N ALA A 229 13.33 6.27 19.15
CA ALA A 229 13.79 7.55 19.70
C ALA A 229 13.69 8.69 18.65
N LEU A 230 14.11 8.43 17.41
CA LEU A 230 13.95 9.40 16.31
C LEU A 230 12.48 9.75 16.08
N GLY A 231 11.60 8.74 16.09
CA GLY A 231 10.17 8.92 15.84
C GLY A 231 9.43 9.72 16.92
N LEU A 232 9.97 9.81 18.13
CA LEU A 232 9.41 10.64 19.21
C LEU A 232 9.65 12.14 18.98
N ASP A 233 10.63 12.52 18.16
CA ASP A 233 10.78 13.92 17.74
C ASP A 233 9.63 14.29 16.80
N LYS A 234 8.82 15.29 17.22
CA LYS A 234 7.67 15.78 16.44
C LYS A 234 8.04 16.29 15.04
N LYS A 235 9.29 16.74 14.83
CA LYS A 235 9.78 17.20 13.53
C LYS A 235 10.01 16.03 12.56
N ILE A 236 10.27 14.84 13.07
CA ILE A 236 10.56 13.63 12.30
C ILE A 236 9.31 12.77 12.16
N ALA A 237 8.56 12.57 13.23
CA ALA A 237 7.38 11.72 13.37
C ALA A 237 7.63 10.21 13.13
N PRO A 238 6.88 9.29 13.78
CA PRO A 238 7.24 7.88 13.85
C PRO A 238 6.91 7.06 12.59
N ARG A 239 6.00 7.55 11.71
CA ARG A 239 5.59 6.78 10.53
C ARG A 239 6.75 6.58 9.56
N CYS A 240 6.89 5.38 9.00
CA CYS A 240 7.91 5.00 8.01
C CYS A 240 9.37 5.11 8.49
N LEU A 241 9.59 4.89 9.79
CA LEU A 241 10.93 4.80 10.38
C LEU A 241 11.29 3.38 10.86
N GLN A 242 10.46 2.38 10.62
CA GLN A 242 10.74 1.02 11.07
C GLN A 242 11.73 0.34 10.12
N PRO A 243 12.92 -0.09 10.59
CA PRO A 243 13.87 -0.81 9.76
C PRO A 243 13.33 -2.20 9.40
N GLY A 244 13.60 -2.64 8.17
CA GLY A 244 13.08 -3.91 7.67
C GLY A 244 13.47 -4.19 6.22
N ALA A 245 12.73 -5.06 5.54
CA ALA A 245 13.02 -5.49 4.17
C ALA A 245 12.59 -4.48 3.08
N GLY A 246 12.46 -3.20 3.41
CA GLY A 246 12.20 -2.13 2.46
C GLY A 246 10.74 -1.81 2.18
N MET A 247 10.54 -0.88 1.25
CA MET A 247 9.26 -0.39 0.79
C MET A 247 8.71 -1.28 -0.35
N GLY A 248 7.42 -1.52 -0.35
CA GLY A 248 6.67 -2.20 -1.39
C GLY A 248 5.27 -1.58 -1.55
N GLY A 249 4.45 -2.18 -2.41
CA GLY A 249 3.08 -1.78 -2.71
C GLY A 249 2.92 -1.27 -4.15
N LEU A 250 1.70 -1.43 -4.66
CA LEU A 250 1.34 -1.23 -6.06
C LEU A 250 1.82 0.11 -6.67
N PHE A 251 1.72 1.19 -5.90
CA PHE A 251 2.03 2.53 -6.41
C PHE A 251 3.44 3.04 -6.08
N ALA A 252 4.17 2.37 -5.20
CA ALA A 252 5.43 2.91 -4.69
C ALA A 252 6.51 3.05 -5.78
N GLU A 253 6.74 2.01 -6.56
CA GLU A 253 7.74 2.03 -7.63
C GLU A 253 7.28 2.89 -8.80
N SER A 254 6.02 2.75 -9.25
CA SER A 254 5.47 3.52 -10.36
C SER A 254 5.41 5.03 -10.07
N ASP A 255 5.14 5.45 -8.84
CA ASP A 255 5.16 6.85 -8.45
C ASP A 255 6.56 7.43 -8.46
N MET A 256 7.55 6.68 -7.95
CA MET A 256 8.95 7.10 -8.00
C MET A 256 9.49 7.17 -9.42
N ASP A 257 9.09 6.23 -10.30
CA ASP A 257 9.44 6.25 -11.71
C ASP A 257 8.82 7.45 -12.44
N SER A 258 7.54 7.70 -12.19
CA SER A 258 6.82 8.84 -12.76
C SER A 258 7.44 10.17 -12.34
N LEU A 259 7.84 10.31 -11.08
CA LEU A 259 8.50 11.50 -10.57
C LEU A 259 9.90 11.69 -11.15
N ALA A 260 10.68 10.62 -11.25
CA ALA A 260 12.02 10.66 -11.84
C ALA A 260 11.96 11.00 -13.34
N LYS A 261 11.00 10.44 -14.07
CA LYS A 261 10.75 10.74 -15.48
C LYS A 261 10.38 12.20 -15.67
N LEU A 262 9.39 12.70 -14.92
CA LEU A 262 8.95 14.11 -14.96
C LEU A 262 10.13 15.06 -14.70
N ALA A 263 10.94 14.77 -13.69
CA ALA A 263 12.14 15.57 -13.39
C ALA A 263 13.13 15.58 -14.56
N GLY A 264 13.41 14.41 -15.15
CA GLY A 264 14.30 14.28 -16.30
C GLY A 264 13.81 15.04 -17.53
N GLU A 265 12.52 15.00 -17.83
CA GLU A 265 11.90 15.78 -18.91
C GLU A 265 12.05 17.30 -18.71
N ASN A 266 12.20 17.75 -17.46
CA ASN A 266 12.46 19.15 -17.09
C ASN A 266 13.93 19.45 -16.80
N GLY A 267 14.87 18.57 -17.15
CA GLY A 267 16.31 18.75 -16.95
C GLY A 267 16.77 18.70 -15.49
N ILE A 268 15.93 18.13 -14.58
CA ILE A 268 16.21 18.04 -13.14
C ILE A 268 16.62 16.62 -12.77
N THR A 269 17.74 16.47 -12.06
CA THR A 269 18.18 15.18 -11.49
C THR A 269 17.74 15.06 -10.04
N MET A 270 16.88 14.11 -9.74
CA MET A 270 16.38 13.80 -8.37
C MET A 270 17.39 12.94 -7.61
N LYS A 271 18.48 13.54 -7.10
CA LYS A 271 19.58 12.80 -6.43
C LYS A 271 19.12 12.01 -5.19
N VAL A 272 18.31 12.62 -4.32
CA VAL A 272 17.79 11.97 -3.10
C VAL A 272 16.89 10.79 -3.43
N LEU A 273 16.01 10.94 -4.43
CA LEU A 273 15.14 9.86 -4.89
C LEU A 273 15.95 8.69 -5.48
N GLY A 274 16.98 9.00 -6.28
CA GLY A 274 17.88 7.99 -6.84
C GLY A 274 18.61 7.20 -5.75
N ALA A 275 19.15 7.88 -4.74
CA ALA A 275 19.79 7.24 -3.58
C ALA A 275 18.81 6.36 -2.79
N ALA A 276 17.59 6.87 -2.52
CA ALA A 276 16.57 6.11 -1.80
C ALA A 276 16.16 4.82 -2.55
N ARG A 277 16.05 4.87 -3.87
CA ARG A 277 15.77 3.69 -4.72
C ARG A 277 16.90 2.67 -4.68
N ALA A 278 18.14 3.11 -4.78
CA ALA A 278 19.31 2.24 -4.71
C ALA A 278 19.36 1.48 -3.37
N VAL A 279 19.20 2.19 -2.25
CA VAL A 279 19.14 1.57 -0.93
C VAL A 279 18.01 0.54 -0.84
N ASN A 280 16.81 0.89 -1.31
CA ASN A 280 15.65 -0.03 -1.25
C ASN A 280 15.87 -1.30 -2.10
N HIS A 281 16.53 -1.18 -3.23
CA HIS A 281 16.88 -2.30 -4.11
C HIS A 281 17.83 -3.30 -3.42
N ASP A 282 18.83 -2.79 -2.70
CA ASP A 282 19.87 -3.61 -2.08
C ASP A 282 19.40 -4.37 -0.83
N LEU A 283 18.26 -3.99 -0.25
CA LEU A 283 17.75 -4.59 0.99
C LEU A 283 17.45 -6.09 0.88
N THR A 284 16.92 -6.54 -0.27
CA THR A 284 16.62 -7.96 -0.47
C THR A 284 17.91 -8.80 -0.41
N SER A 285 18.98 -8.37 -1.08
CA SER A 285 20.27 -9.03 -1.06
C SER A 285 20.85 -9.15 0.35
N ARG A 286 20.76 -8.08 1.14
CA ARG A 286 21.22 -8.08 2.55
C ARG A 286 20.42 -9.04 3.43
N VAL A 287 19.10 -9.14 3.23
CA VAL A 287 18.28 -10.14 3.96
C VAL A 287 18.66 -11.55 3.57
N ILE A 288 18.92 -11.81 2.28
CA ILE A 288 19.41 -13.11 1.79
C ILE A 288 20.76 -13.46 2.43
N GLU A 289 21.70 -12.54 2.50
CA GLU A 289 22.99 -12.73 3.17
C GLU A 289 22.82 -13.15 4.64
N LYS A 290 21.90 -12.50 5.37
CA LYS A 290 21.57 -12.86 6.76
C LYS A 290 20.99 -14.26 6.87
N ILE A 291 20.07 -14.64 6.00
CA ILE A 291 19.48 -15.97 5.96
C ILE A 291 20.56 -17.01 5.65
N SER A 292 21.42 -16.73 4.67
CA SER A 292 22.55 -17.60 4.31
C SER A 292 23.52 -17.78 5.46
N ALA A 293 23.87 -16.70 6.16
CA ALA A 293 24.75 -16.75 7.33
C ALA A 293 24.16 -17.61 8.46
N ALA A 294 22.88 -17.44 8.77
CA ALA A 294 22.18 -18.18 9.82
C ALA A 294 22.06 -19.70 9.48
N MET A 295 21.85 -20.03 8.21
CA MET A 295 21.73 -21.43 7.77
C MET A 295 23.05 -22.04 7.29
N GLN A 296 24.13 -21.26 7.15
CA GLN A 296 25.45 -21.62 6.59
C GLN A 296 25.42 -21.89 5.06
N SER A 297 24.28 -22.05 4.44
CA SER A 297 24.03 -22.24 3.03
C SER A 297 22.54 -22.04 2.75
N ILE A 298 22.17 -21.76 1.52
CA ILE A 298 20.77 -21.71 1.07
C ILE A 298 20.43 -22.96 0.23
N GLU A 299 21.37 -23.43 -0.57
CA GLU A 299 21.15 -24.57 -1.46
C GLU A 299 20.72 -25.83 -0.70
N GLY A 300 19.62 -26.43 -1.16
CA GLY A 300 19.03 -27.63 -0.57
C GLY A 300 18.33 -27.43 0.78
N LYS A 301 18.34 -26.23 1.36
CA LYS A 301 17.69 -25.93 2.63
C LYS A 301 16.17 -25.77 2.50
N HIS A 302 15.46 -26.01 3.59
CA HIS A 302 14.04 -25.85 3.71
C HIS A 302 13.73 -24.57 4.51
N VAL A 303 13.02 -23.62 3.90
CA VAL A 303 12.75 -22.31 4.51
C VAL A 303 11.24 -22.10 4.62
N GLY A 304 10.76 -21.84 5.85
CA GLY A 304 9.39 -21.45 6.12
C GLY A 304 9.25 -19.92 6.01
N ILE A 305 8.24 -19.42 5.31
CA ILE A 305 7.96 -18.00 5.16
C ILE A 305 6.60 -17.67 5.79
N LEU A 306 6.58 -16.73 6.70
CA LEU A 306 5.37 -16.18 7.32
C LEU A 306 5.04 -14.81 6.74
N GLY A 307 4.01 -14.75 5.90
CA GLY A 307 3.56 -13.55 5.22
C GLY A 307 4.18 -13.36 3.83
N LEU A 308 3.32 -13.13 2.84
CA LEU A 308 3.62 -12.90 1.44
C LEU A 308 3.12 -11.54 0.96
N ALA A 309 2.06 -10.99 1.58
CA ALA A 309 1.58 -9.65 1.31
C ALA A 309 2.67 -8.60 1.56
N PHE A 310 2.65 -7.47 0.83
CA PHE A 310 3.66 -6.43 1.03
C PHE A 310 3.56 -5.76 2.42
N LYS A 311 2.36 -5.78 3.03
CA LYS A 311 2.10 -5.36 4.42
C LYS A 311 0.89 -6.12 4.99
N PRO A 312 0.62 -6.03 6.32
CA PRO A 312 -0.58 -6.64 6.92
C PRO A 312 -1.89 -5.99 6.40
N ASN A 313 -2.99 -6.71 6.58
CA ASN A 313 -4.37 -6.32 6.26
C ASN A 313 -4.67 -6.11 4.76
N THR A 314 -3.87 -6.70 3.87
CA THR A 314 -4.14 -6.70 2.42
C THR A 314 -3.72 -8.04 1.81
N ASN A 315 -4.36 -8.42 0.71
CA ASN A 315 -3.93 -9.54 -0.14
C ASN A 315 -3.03 -9.11 -1.30
N ASP A 316 -2.67 -7.82 -1.36
CA ASP A 316 -1.78 -7.28 -2.38
C ASP A 316 -0.34 -7.74 -2.15
N ILE A 317 0.28 -8.25 -3.22
CA ILE A 317 1.66 -8.76 -3.25
C ILE A 317 2.58 -7.94 -4.17
N GLU A 318 2.05 -6.93 -4.85
CA GLU A 318 2.85 -6.11 -5.76
C GLU A 318 3.93 -5.34 -4.98
N GLY A 319 5.15 -5.41 -5.50
CA GLY A 319 6.31 -4.86 -4.81
C GLY A 319 6.61 -5.51 -3.44
N SER A 320 6.02 -6.66 -3.11
CA SER A 320 6.28 -7.34 -1.83
C SER A 320 7.73 -7.76 -1.70
N SER A 321 8.40 -7.28 -0.65
CA SER A 321 9.75 -7.73 -0.29
C SER A 321 9.78 -9.22 0.08
N ALA A 322 8.68 -9.76 0.63
CA ALA A 322 8.57 -11.18 0.94
C ALA A 322 8.51 -12.04 -0.33
N VAL A 323 7.78 -11.59 -1.37
CA VAL A 323 7.74 -12.29 -2.66
C VAL A 323 9.11 -12.27 -3.33
N ARG A 324 9.79 -11.12 -3.42
CA ARG A 324 11.16 -11.02 -3.95
C ARG A 324 12.14 -11.92 -3.19
N LEU A 325 11.99 -11.98 -1.86
CA LEU A 325 12.80 -12.86 -1.03
C LEU A 325 12.57 -14.34 -1.38
N VAL A 326 11.32 -14.77 -1.54
CA VAL A 326 10.95 -16.12 -1.95
C VAL A 326 11.55 -16.46 -3.31
N GLU A 327 11.37 -15.59 -4.32
CA GLU A 327 11.94 -15.79 -5.66
C GLU A 327 13.46 -15.97 -5.61
N THR A 328 14.15 -15.15 -4.81
CA THR A 328 15.61 -15.24 -4.66
C THR A 328 16.05 -16.52 -3.94
N LEU A 329 15.35 -16.93 -2.87
CA LEU A 329 15.64 -18.18 -2.15
C LEU A 329 15.46 -19.40 -3.04
N VAL A 330 14.38 -19.45 -3.82
CA VAL A 330 14.13 -20.53 -4.78
C VAL A 330 15.20 -20.57 -5.87
N ALA A 331 15.56 -19.40 -6.42
CA ALA A 331 16.63 -19.30 -7.43
C ALA A 331 18.00 -19.79 -6.91
N GLN A 332 18.23 -19.69 -5.58
CA GLN A 332 19.44 -20.20 -4.91
C GLN A 332 19.30 -21.65 -4.42
N GLY A 333 18.26 -22.37 -4.84
CA GLY A 333 18.07 -23.79 -4.58
C GLY A 333 17.40 -24.14 -3.25
N ALA A 334 16.79 -23.18 -2.54
CA ALA A 334 15.99 -23.47 -1.36
C ALA A 334 14.64 -24.10 -1.72
N ARG A 335 14.11 -24.92 -0.82
CA ARG A 335 12.72 -25.41 -0.84
C ARG A 335 11.88 -24.56 0.11
N VAL A 336 10.92 -23.81 -0.44
CA VAL A 336 10.15 -22.85 0.32
C VAL A 336 8.75 -23.36 0.64
N ARG A 337 8.36 -23.26 1.92
CA ARG A 337 6.96 -23.32 2.36
C ARG A 337 6.51 -21.93 2.80
N ALA A 338 5.27 -21.57 2.50
CA ALA A 338 4.78 -20.24 2.86
C ALA A 338 3.35 -20.29 3.40
N TYR A 339 3.08 -19.44 4.37
CA TYR A 339 1.78 -19.14 4.89
C TYR A 339 1.54 -17.62 4.87
N ASP A 340 0.35 -17.22 4.44
CA ASP A 340 -0.16 -15.84 4.57
C ASP A 340 -1.67 -15.91 4.84
N PRO A 341 -2.21 -15.09 5.74
CA PRO A 341 -3.62 -15.14 6.09
C PRO A 341 -4.59 -14.91 4.92
N VAL A 342 -4.19 -14.10 3.92
CA VAL A 342 -5.09 -13.68 2.83
C VAL A 342 -4.43 -13.62 1.44
N ALA A 343 -3.10 -13.53 1.33
CA ALA A 343 -2.41 -13.30 0.06
C ALA A 343 -2.06 -14.56 -0.74
N ILE A 344 -2.29 -15.76 -0.20
CA ILE A 344 -1.96 -17.04 -0.88
C ILE A 344 -2.57 -17.12 -2.30
N PRO A 345 -3.85 -16.74 -2.55
CA PRO A 345 -4.42 -16.81 -3.90
C PRO A 345 -3.63 -16.00 -4.93
N ASN A 346 -3.23 -14.78 -4.57
CA ASN A 346 -2.45 -13.91 -5.45
C ASN A 346 -1.01 -14.42 -5.62
N ALA A 347 -0.40 -14.89 -4.53
CA ALA A 347 0.95 -15.45 -4.55
C ALA A 347 1.05 -16.73 -5.41
N LYS A 348 0.01 -17.57 -5.45
CA LYS A 348 -0.05 -18.75 -6.33
C LYS A 348 0.07 -18.37 -7.80
N ILE A 349 -0.55 -17.28 -8.21
CA ILE A 349 -0.49 -16.78 -9.59
C ILE A 349 0.92 -16.28 -9.91
N LYS A 350 1.53 -15.52 -9.02
CA LYS A 350 2.85 -14.89 -9.22
C LYS A 350 3.99 -15.89 -9.17
N LEU A 351 4.01 -16.77 -8.16
CA LEU A 351 5.13 -17.69 -7.88
C LEU A 351 4.99 -19.06 -8.57
N ASN A 352 3.90 -19.28 -9.29
CA ASN A 352 3.66 -20.38 -10.25
C ASN A 352 4.30 -21.73 -9.87
N GLY A 353 3.89 -22.33 -8.75
CA GLY A 353 4.33 -23.68 -8.33
C GLY A 353 5.70 -23.79 -7.67
N GLN A 354 6.42 -22.68 -7.51
CA GLN A 354 7.76 -22.65 -6.87
C GLN A 354 7.71 -22.80 -5.35
N VAL A 355 6.54 -22.73 -4.74
CA VAL A 355 6.33 -22.68 -3.30
C VAL A 355 5.25 -23.67 -2.88
N GLN A 356 5.46 -24.37 -1.77
CA GLN A 356 4.43 -25.14 -1.09
C GLN A 356 3.65 -24.21 -0.13
N TYR A 357 2.37 -24.00 -0.40
CA TYR A 357 1.50 -23.17 0.46
C TYR A 357 0.91 -24.00 1.58
N CYS A 358 0.84 -23.40 2.77
CA CYS A 358 0.37 -24.02 4.01
C CYS A 358 -0.87 -23.29 4.55
N ASP A 359 -1.71 -24.01 5.31
CA ASP A 359 -2.94 -23.48 5.90
C ASP A 359 -2.71 -22.83 7.27
N SER A 360 -1.50 -22.88 7.81
CA SER A 360 -1.15 -22.27 9.09
C SER A 360 0.35 -21.96 9.18
N ALA A 361 0.69 -21.03 10.08
CA ALA A 361 2.07 -20.70 10.42
C ALA A 361 2.86 -21.92 10.95
N TYR A 362 2.18 -22.81 11.68
CA TYR A 362 2.80 -24.02 12.23
C TYR A 362 3.14 -25.03 11.12
N ALA A 363 2.25 -25.23 10.15
CA ALA A 363 2.53 -26.09 9.00
C ALA A 363 3.66 -25.52 8.13
N ALA A 364 3.78 -24.20 8.03
CA ALA A 364 4.89 -23.56 7.33
C ALA A 364 6.23 -23.70 8.07
N ALA A 365 6.22 -23.91 9.40
CA ALA A 365 7.42 -24.10 10.21
C ALA A 365 7.90 -25.57 10.28
N GLU A 366 7.01 -26.53 10.03
CA GLU A 366 7.28 -27.96 10.25
C GLU A 366 8.41 -28.49 9.38
N GLY A 367 9.50 -28.96 10.01
CA GLY A 367 10.66 -29.52 9.35
C GLY A 367 11.50 -28.51 8.57
N MET A 368 11.38 -27.22 8.86
CA MET A 368 12.18 -26.16 8.21
C MET A 368 13.53 -25.96 8.92
N ASP A 369 14.54 -25.56 8.15
CA ASP A 369 15.86 -25.20 8.65
C ASP A 369 15.88 -23.78 9.24
N ALA A 370 14.99 -22.90 8.76
CA ALA A 370 14.74 -21.56 9.30
C ALA A 370 13.31 -21.12 9.04
N LEU A 371 12.80 -20.23 9.90
CA LEU A 371 11.51 -19.55 9.73
C LEU A 371 11.75 -18.06 9.50
N VAL A 372 11.21 -17.51 8.41
CA VAL A 372 11.39 -16.10 8.03
C VAL A 372 10.07 -15.36 8.16
N VAL A 373 10.06 -14.24 8.87
CA VAL A 373 8.92 -13.33 8.93
C VAL A 373 9.02 -12.35 7.76
N GLY A 374 8.21 -12.56 6.73
CA GLY A 374 8.19 -11.75 5.50
C GLY A 374 7.22 -10.58 5.56
N THR A 375 6.10 -10.71 6.31
CA THR A 375 5.10 -9.66 6.51
C THR A 375 4.76 -9.52 7.99
N GLY A 376 4.55 -8.28 8.44
CA GLY A 376 4.32 -7.97 9.85
C GLY A 376 2.87 -8.21 10.32
N TRP A 377 2.26 -9.34 10.01
CA TRP A 377 0.92 -9.68 10.48
C TRP A 377 0.86 -9.74 12.02
N PRO A 378 -0.12 -9.07 12.67
CA PRO A 378 -0.23 -9.08 14.14
C PRO A 378 -0.34 -10.48 14.73
N GLU A 379 -0.99 -11.43 14.04
CA GLU A 379 -1.15 -12.81 14.49
C GLU A 379 0.18 -13.54 14.69
N PHE A 380 1.24 -13.19 13.97
CA PHE A 380 2.53 -13.83 14.13
C PHE A 380 3.22 -13.48 15.44
N ARG A 381 2.81 -12.39 16.13
CA ARG A 381 3.27 -12.09 17.49
C ARG A 381 2.67 -13.02 18.54
N ALA A 382 1.49 -13.56 18.26
CA ALA A 382 0.72 -14.40 19.18
C ALA A 382 0.96 -15.90 18.99
N LEU A 383 1.91 -16.30 18.11
CA LEU A 383 2.24 -17.70 17.91
C LEU A 383 2.83 -18.33 19.17
N ASP A 384 2.56 -19.63 19.35
CA ASP A 384 3.21 -20.46 20.35
C ASP A 384 4.65 -20.80 19.86
N PHE A 385 5.62 -20.05 20.36
CA PHE A 385 7.02 -20.21 19.96
C PHE A 385 7.68 -21.47 20.56
N ASP A 386 7.18 -22.02 21.67
CA ASP A 386 7.63 -23.32 22.15
C ASP A 386 7.25 -24.42 21.15
N ARG A 387 6.03 -24.38 20.63
CA ARG A 387 5.59 -25.27 19.55
C ARG A 387 6.40 -25.05 18.26
N ILE A 388 6.62 -23.80 17.84
CA ILE A 388 7.45 -23.47 16.67
C ILE A 388 8.86 -24.06 16.82
N LYS A 389 9.46 -23.96 18.01
CA LYS A 389 10.79 -24.48 18.29
C LYS A 389 10.88 -25.98 18.08
N HIS A 390 9.87 -26.74 18.48
CA HIS A 390 9.81 -28.20 18.29
C HIS A 390 9.56 -28.60 16.83
N LEU A 391 8.86 -27.76 16.06
CA LEU A 391 8.59 -28.01 14.64
C LEU A 391 9.79 -27.76 13.74
N LEU A 392 10.65 -26.83 14.08
CA LEU A 392 11.84 -26.51 13.31
C LEU A 392 12.95 -27.56 13.50
N LYS A 393 13.72 -27.86 12.45
CA LYS A 393 14.96 -28.65 12.58
C LYS A 393 16.04 -27.95 13.41
N ARG A 394 16.12 -26.62 13.24
CA ARG A 394 16.96 -25.71 14.01
C ARG A 394 16.12 -24.52 14.44
N PRO A 395 16.25 -24.04 15.67
CA PRO A 395 15.45 -22.92 16.17
C PRO A 395 15.97 -21.57 15.62
N VAL A 396 15.94 -21.40 14.30
CA VAL A 396 16.38 -20.19 13.60
C VAL A 396 15.18 -19.39 13.13
N ILE A 397 15.13 -18.12 13.54
CA ILE A 397 14.11 -17.15 13.08
C ILE A 397 14.82 -15.94 12.48
N VAL A 398 14.47 -15.61 11.23
CA VAL A 398 14.87 -14.37 10.57
C VAL A 398 13.67 -13.44 10.48
N ASP A 399 13.72 -12.35 11.23
CA ASP A 399 12.62 -11.40 11.31
C ASP A 399 12.92 -10.14 10.48
N THR A 400 12.45 -10.13 9.24
CA THR A 400 12.68 -9.01 8.30
C THR A 400 11.86 -7.78 8.63
N LYS A 401 10.98 -7.84 9.62
CA LYS A 401 10.07 -6.75 10.01
C LYS A 401 10.33 -6.26 11.44
N ASN A 402 11.27 -6.89 12.17
CA ASN A 402 11.48 -6.65 13.60
C ASN A 402 10.15 -6.69 14.39
N LEU A 403 9.29 -7.63 14.01
CA LEU A 403 7.95 -7.79 14.55
C LEU A 403 7.95 -8.43 15.92
N LEU A 404 8.85 -9.41 16.12
CA LEU A 404 8.88 -10.30 17.27
C LEU A 404 9.77 -9.73 18.38
N ASP A 405 9.54 -10.19 19.61
CA ASP A 405 10.40 -9.88 20.76
C ASP A 405 11.70 -10.70 20.69
N ALA A 406 12.76 -10.06 20.25
CA ALA A 406 14.08 -10.66 20.10
C ALA A 406 14.64 -11.18 21.43
N GLY A 407 14.43 -10.45 22.54
CA GLY A 407 14.91 -10.84 23.88
C GLY A 407 14.25 -12.11 24.36
N ARG A 408 12.92 -12.17 24.25
CA ARG A 408 12.14 -13.35 24.61
C ARG A 408 12.54 -14.57 23.78
N LEU A 409 12.64 -14.43 22.45
CA LEU A 409 13.00 -15.56 21.57
C LEU A 409 14.40 -16.08 21.85
N ARG A 410 15.38 -15.22 22.09
CA ARG A 410 16.74 -15.62 22.50
C ARG A 410 16.73 -16.35 23.84
N ALA A 411 15.96 -15.85 24.83
CA ALA A 411 15.80 -16.52 26.13
C ALA A 411 15.16 -17.93 25.97
N MET A 412 14.28 -18.13 24.99
CA MET A 412 13.71 -19.44 24.63
C MET A 412 14.70 -20.30 23.84
N GLY A 413 15.91 -19.82 23.50
CA GLY A 413 16.95 -20.55 22.79
C GLY A 413 16.81 -20.53 21.26
N PHE A 414 16.15 -19.52 20.70
CA PHE A 414 16.19 -19.28 19.26
C PHE A 414 17.44 -18.51 18.85
N GLU A 415 18.01 -18.88 17.73
CA GLU A 415 18.91 -18.02 16.96
C GLU A 415 18.01 -17.00 16.23
N TYR A 416 17.94 -15.79 16.80
CA TYR A 416 17.09 -14.71 16.26
C TYR A 416 17.93 -13.70 15.48
N VAL A 417 17.61 -13.51 14.21
CA VAL A 417 18.25 -12.60 13.28
C VAL A 417 17.24 -11.50 12.90
N GLY A 418 17.50 -10.26 13.25
CA GLY A 418 16.70 -9.08 12.90
C GLY A 418 17.42 -8.16 11.92
N VAL A 419 16.73 -7.11 11.46
CA VAL A 419 17.31 -6.05 10.65
C VAL A 419 17.79 -4.91 11.56
N GLY A 420 19.05 -4.50 11.43
CA GLY A 420 19.62 -3.43 12.24
C GLY A 420 19.91 -3.82 13.69
N ARG A 421 20.08 -5.12 13.97
CA ARG A 421 20.41 -5.66 15.28
C ARG A 421 21.55 -6.66 15.16
N ARG A 422 22.58 -6.50 15.96
CA ARG A 422 23.71 -7.44 15.96
C ARG A 422 23.31 -8.78 16.57
N GLU A 423 23.80 -9.86 16.01
CA GLU A 423 23.60 -11.20 16.53
C GLU A 423 24.42 -11.41 17.82
N ALA A 424 23.80 -12.01 18.83
CA ALA A 424 24.49 -12.30 20.10
C ALA A 424 25.66 -13.32 19.93
N VAL A 425 25.69 -14.08 18.84
CA VAL A 425 26.72 -15.09 18.53
C VAL A 425 28.11 -14.48 18.30
N GLN A 426 28.22 -13.23 17.84
CA GLN A 426 29.52 -12.59 17.65
C GLN A 426 30.19 -12.16 18.97
N LEU A 427 29.42 -11.90 20.03
CA LEU A 427 29.99 -11.57 21.35
C LEU A 427 30.71 -12.77 21.98
N ALA A 428 30.21 -13.99 21.78
CA ALA A 428 30.86 -15.20 22.28
C ALA A 428 32.17 -15.52 21.53
N ARG A 429 32.26 -15.19 20.24
CA ARG A 429 33.49 -15.37 19.45
C ARG A 429 34.56 -14.33 19.75
N ALA A 430 34.13 -13.08 20.07
CA ALA A 430 35.06 -12.03 20.47
C ALA A 430 35.64 -12.22 21.90
N ALA A 431 34.89 -12.86 22.81
CA ALA A 431 35.34 -13.17 24.14
C ALA A 431 36.30 -14.38 24.19
N ASN A 432 36.35 -15.22 23.18
CA ASN A 432 37.28 -16.37 23.11
C ASN A 432 38.59 -16.06 22.34
N VAL A 433 38.84 -14.81 21.98
CA VAL A 433 40.06 -14.35 21.29
C VAL A 433 40.92 -13.44 22.19
N GLN A 434 40.76 -13.52 23.53
CA GLN A 434 41.70 -12.91 24.50
C GLN A 434 42.50 -14.01 25.22
#